data_b1860611881bb6be44f807ec4917111c
#
_entry.id   b1860611881bb6be44f807ec4917111c
#
_cell.length_a   1.000
_cell.length_b   1.000
_cell.length_c   1.000
_cell.angle_alpha   90.00
_cell.angle_beta   90.00
_cell.angle_gamma   90.00
#
_symmetry.space_group_name_H-M   'P 1'
#
loop_
_entity.id
_entity.type
_entity.pdbx_description
1 polymer ?
#
loop_
_entity_poly.entity_id
_entity_poly.type
_entity_poly.pdbx_seq_one_letter_code
_entity_poly.pdbx_strand_id
1 'polypeptide(L)'
;MNRILVILTINTENLPENFQEIIKHEREVVAQWKEAGFLDQLFLRQTKNGAVLIFKDIDEAKVNELMPTLPLYQLKKSMEIFPLIKDKEF
;
A
#
# COMPACT_ATOMS: atom_id res chain seq x y z
N MET A 1 -18.24 -7.14 6.08
CA MET A 1 -17.07 -7.54 5.26
C MET A 1 -15.84 -6.83 5.76
N ASN A 2 -14.77 -7.58 5.94
CA ASN A 2 -13.55 -6.99 6.51
C ASN A 2 -12.72 -6.29 5.45
N ARG A 3 -12.09 -5.19 5.86
CA ARG A 3 -11.10 -4.47 5.06
C ARG A 3 -9.92 -4.14 5.95
N ILE A 4 -8.76 -3.93 5.34
CA ILE A 4 -7.58 -3.47 6.06
C ILE A 4 -7.05 -2.26 5.32
N LEU A 5 -7.01 -1.14 6.02
CA LEU A 5 -6.47 0.11 5.48
C LEU A 5 -5.04 0.27 5.91
N VAL A 6 -4.16 0.54 4.96
CA VAL A 6 -2.74 0.79 5.22
C VAL A 6 -2.41 2.20 4.75
N ILE A 7 -1.79 2.98 5.63
CA ILE A 7 -1.25 4.29 5.26
C ILE A 7 0.26 4.17 5.25
N LEU A 8 0.85 4.25 4.05
CA LEU A 8 2.29 4.21 3.87
C LEU A 8 2.79 5.63 3.59
N THR A 9 3.70 6.11 4.43
CA THR A 9 4.35 7.41 4.23
C THR A 9 5.81 7.16 3.96
N ILE A 10 6.32 7.74 2.88
CA ILE A 10 7.72 7.60 2.49
C ILE A 10 8.49 8.89 2.80
N ASN A 11 9.80 8.73 2.99
CA ASN A 11 10.69 9.87 3.18
C ASN A 11 11.09 10.41 1.81
N THR A 12 10.71 11.66 1.53
CA THR A 12 10.96 12.30 0.24
C THR A 12 12.18 13.23 0.23
N GLU A 13 12.89 13.32 1.36
CA GLU A 13 14.04 14.25 1.46
C GLU A 13 15.25 13.80 0.66
N ASN A 14 15.49 12.49 0.59
CA ASN A 14 16.66 11.93 -0.09
C ASN A 14 16.25 10.77 -0.99
N LEU A 15 15.50 11.08 -2.05
CA LEU A 15 15.08 10.06 -2.98
C LEU A 15 16.29 9.52 -3.77
N PRO A 16 16.37 8.20 -3.98
CA PRO A 16 17.46 7.62 -4.76
C PRO A 16 17.37 8.04 -6.23
N GLU A 17 18.50 8.00 -6.93
CA GLU A 17 18.54 8.35 -8.35
C GLU A 17 17.63 7.49 -9.21
N ASN A 18 17.46 6.22 -8.83
CA ASN A 18 16.61 5.29 -9.56
C ASN A 18 15.15 5.31 -9.09
N PHE A 19 14.70 6.42 -8.50
CA PHE A 19 13.35 6.49 -7.93
C PHE A 19 12.27 6.17 -8.95
N GLN A 20 12.42 6.60 -10.20
CA GLN A 20 11.42 6.33 -11.25
C GLN A 20 11.31 4.83 -11.54
N GLU A 21 12.42 4.11 -11.49
CA GLU A 21 12.40 2.66 -11.65
C GLU A 21 11.72 1.97 -10.48
N ILE A 22 11.93 2.50 -9.26
CA ILE A 22 11.27 1.99 -8.07
C ILE A 22 9.76 2.16 -8.20
N ILE A 23 9.31 3.33 -8.66
CA ILE A 23 7.88 3.59 -8.89
C ILE A 23 7.31 2.61 -9.92
N LYS A 24 8.03 2.39 -11.01
CA LYS A 24 7.59 1.46 -12.05
C LYS A 24 7.41 0.05 -11.50
N HIS A 25 8.39 -0.42 -10.73
CA HIS A 25 8.32 -1.74 -10.12
C HIS A 25 7.21 -1.84 -9.08
N GLU A 26 7.01 -0.76 -8.33
CA GLU A 26 5.92 -0.66 -7.35
C GLU A 26 4.57 -0.88 -8.02
N ARG A 27 4.34 -0.22 -9.16
CA ARG A 27 3.09 -0.34 -9.90
C ARG A 27 2.87 -1.76 -10.40
N GLU A 28 3.93 -2.45 -10.77
CA GLU A 28 3.84 -3.85 -11.21
C GLU A 28 3.39 -4.76 -10.06
N VAL A 29 3.95 -4.58 -8.87
CA VAL A 29 3.58 -5.37 -7.70
C VAL A 29 2.13 -5.09 -7.30
N VAL A 30 1.74 -3.83 -7.27
CA VAL A 30 0.37 -3.43 -6.93
C VAL A 30 -0.63 -4.01 -7.94
N ALA A 31 -0.28 -4.01 -9.22
CA ALA A 31 -1.13 -4.60 -10.26
C ALA A 31 -1.32 -6.10 -10.04
N GLN A 32 -0.28 -6.80 -9.61
CA GLN A 32 -0.39 -8.22 -9.28
C GLN A 32 -1.35 -8.46 -8.12
N TRP A 33 -1.31 -7.60 -7.10
CA TRP A 33 -2.22 -7.71 -5.95
C TRP A 33 -3.67 -7.44 -6.36
N LYS A 34 -3.87 -6.48 -7.26
CA LYS A 34 -5.20 -6.20 -7.80
C LYS A 34 -5.73 -7.39 -8.56
N GLU A 35 -4.92 -7.97 -9.42
CA GLU A 35 -5.29 -9.13 -10.22
C GLU A 35 -5.55 -10.36 -9.35
N ALA A 36 -4.78 -10.53 -8.27
CA ALA A 36 -4.98 -11.62 -7.32
C ALA A 36 -6.24 -11.46 -6.48
N GLY A 37 -6.86 -10.28 -6.49
CA GLY A 37 -8.15 -10.05 -5.87
C GLY A 37 -8.12 -9.58 -4.43
N PHE A 38 -6.97 -9.29 -3.87
CA PHE A 38 -6.92 -8.83 -2.47
C PHE A 38 -6.59 -7.34 -2.31
N LEU A 39 -6.32 -6.61 -3.37
CA LEU A 39 -6.23 -5.15 -3.30
C LEU A 39 -7.54 -4.56 -3.83
N ASP A 40 -8.28 -3.91 -2.94
CA ASP A 40 -9.58 -3.32 -3.27
C ASP A 40 -9.42 -1.95 -3.89
N GLN A 41 -8.66 -1.08 -3.22
CA GLN A 41 -8.47 0.29 -3.69
C GLN A 41 -7.07 0.78 -3.34
N LEU A 42 -6.57 1.71 -4.16
CA LEU A 42 -5.31 2.40 -3.94
C LEU A 42 -5.52 3.89 -4.17
N PHE A 43 -5.09 4.69 -3.20
CA PHE A 43 -5.12 6.14 -3.31
C PHE A 43 -3.71 6.69 -3.14
N LEU A 44 -3.32 7.61 -4.00
CA LEU A 44 -2.08 8.36 -3.82
C LEU A 44 -2.37 9.60 -3.00
N ARG A 45 -1.49 9.91 -2.04
CA ARG A 45 -1.69 11.09 -1.20
C ARG A 45 -1.42 12.36 -2.02
N GLN A 46 -2.26 13.38 -1.84
CA GLN A 46 -2.08 14.65 -2.55
C GLN A 46 -0.76 15.31 -2.22
N THR A 47 -0.22 15.04 -1.03
CA THR A 47 1.09 15.54 -0.60
C THR A 47 2.25 14.84 -1.28
N LYS A 48 1.97 13.83 -2.11
CA LYS A 48 2.95 13.09 -2.92
C LYS A 48 4.02 12.35 -2.10
N ASN A 49 3.71 12.02 -0.85
CA ASN A 49 4.64 11.35 0.05
C ASN A 49 4.13 9.99 0.52
N GLY A 50 3.29 9.35 -0.26
CA GLY A 50 2.82 8.02 0.11
C GLY A 50 1.50 7.65 -0.52
N ALA A 51 0.93 6.57 0.03
CA ALA A 51 -0.28 5.98 -0.51
C ALA A 51 -1.16 5.42 0.60
N VAL A 52 -2.44 5.27 0.29
CA VAL A 52 -3.39 4.56 1.13
C VAL A 52 -3.86 3.34 0.34
N LEU A 53 -3.71 2.17 0.94
CA LEU A 53 -4.12 0.91 0.32
C LEU A 53 -5.26 0.31 1.13
N ILE A 54 -6.26 -0.21 0.44
CA ILE A 54 -7.35 -0.91 1.10
C ILE A 54 -7.36 -2.35 0.59
N PHE A 55 -7.09 -3.27 1.51
CA PHE A 55 -7.06 -4.69 1.22
C PHE A 55 -8.37 -5.36 1.61
N LYS A 56 -8.71 -6.44 0.92
CA LYS A 56 -9.87 -7.27 1.20
C LYS A 56 -9.47 -8.75 1.10
N ASP A 57 -10.27 -9.60 1.75
CA ASP A 57 -10.13 -11.07 1.65
C ASP A 57 -8.80 -11.62 2.15
N ILE A 58 -8.03 -10.83 2.88
CA ILE A 58 -6.82 -11.27 3.57
C ILE A 58 -6.82 -10.68 4.96
N ASP A 59 -6.05 -11.28 5.87
CA ASP A 59 -5.96 -10.80 7.24
C ASP A 59 -4.76 -9.86 7.44
N GLU A 60 -4.68 -9.30 8.65
CA GLU A 60 -3.61 -8.36 8.99
C GLU A 60 -2.23 -9.02 8.91
N ALA A 61 -2.14 -10.30 9.30
CA ALA A 61 -0.88 -11.03 9.23
C ALA A 61 -0.38 -11.10 7.78
N LYS A 62 -1.29 -11.35 6.83
CA LYS A 62 -0.95 -11.39 5.42
C LYS A 62 -0.52 -10.03 4.89
N VAL A 63 -1.20 -8.96 5.33
CA VAL A 63 -0.81 -7.60 4.96
C VAL A 63 0.60 -7.28 5.46
N ASN A 64 0.91 -7.65 6.70
CA ASN A 64 2.25 -7.45 7.26
C ASN A 64 3.32 -8.25 6.50
N GLU A 65 2.94 -9.36 5.91
CA GLU A 65 3.83 -10.17 5.08
C GLU A 65 4.05 -9.54 3.71
N LEU A 66 2.99 -8.96 3.12
CA LEU A 66 3.03 -8.39 1.77
C LEU A 66 3.70 -7.03 1.70
N MET A 67 3.42 -6.15 2.66
CA MET A 67 3.90 -4.77 2.58
C MET A 67 5.42 -4.63 2.42
N PRO A 68 6.26 -5.41 3.14
CA PRO A 68 7.70 -5.31 2.93
C PRO A 68 8.20 -5.70 1.53
N THR A 69 7.36 -6.36 0.73
CA THR A 69 7.72 -6.71 -0.65
C THR A 69 7.55 -5.55 -1.63
N LEU A 70 6.89 -4.46 -1.20
CA LEU A 70 6.77 -3.28 -2.05
C LEU A 70 8.11 -2.56 -2.17
N PRO A 71 8.53 -2.21 -3.39
CA PRO A 71 9.78 -1.46 -3.56
C PRO A 71 9.85 -0.16 -2.76
N LEU A 72 8.74 0.58 -2.63
CA LEU A 72 8.70 1.81 -1.86
C LEU A 72 8.82 1.60 -0.35
N TYR A 73 8.61 0.37 0.12
CA TYR A 73 8.71 0.08 1.55
C TYR A 73 10.09 0.44 2.11
N GLN A 74 11.15 0.27 1.32
CA GLN A 74 12.50 0.61 1.77
C GLN A 74 12.69 2.10 2.01
N LEU A 75 11.81 2.94 1.47
CA LEU A 75 11.83 4.39 1.68
C LEU A 75 10.83 4.81 2.76
N LYS A 76 10.27 3.86 3.47
CA LYS A 76 9.24 4.11 4.46
C LYS A 76 9.72 5.01 5.58
N LYS A 77 8.93 6.05 5.85
CA LYS A 77 9.05 6.86 7.05
C LYS A 77 8.13 6.32 8.15
N SER A 78 6.91 5.93 7.77
CA SER A 78 5.95 5.34 8.70
C SER A 78 4.95 4.49 7.94
N MET A 79 4.34 3.54 8.65
CA MET A 79 3.27 2.73 8.14
C MET A 79 2.26 2.49 9.25
N GLU A 80 0.99 2.73 8.94
CA GLU A 80 -0.10 2.52 9.88
C GLU A 80 -1.08 1.54 9.27
N ILE A 81 -1.59 0.61 10.09
CA ILE A 81 -2.52 -0.42 9.65
C ILE A 81 -3.77 -0.36 10.52
N PHE A 82 -4.93 -0.28 9.87
CA PHE A 82 -6.21 -0.22 10.55
C PHE A 82 -7.14 -1.30 10.01
N PRO A 83 -7.44 -2.32 10.83
CA PRO A 83 -8.49 -3.28 10.47
C PRO A 83 -9.85 -2.58 10.50
N LEU A 84 -10.65 -2.80 9.48
CA LEU A 84 -11.94 -2.13 9.31
C LEU A 84 -13.02 -3.15 8.97
N ILE A 85 -14.24 -2.78 9.27
CA ILE A 85 -15.43 -3.53 8.84
C ILE A 85 -16.21 -2.62 7.91
N LYS A 86 -16.41 -3.07 6.66
CA LYS A 86 -17.20 -2.31 5.71
C LYS A 86 -18.66 -2.33 6.12
N ASP A 87 -19.25 -1.14 6.27
CA ASP A 87 -20.68 -1.01 6.57
C ASP A 87 -21.47 -1.42 5.34
N LYS A 88 -22.53 -2.22 5.56
CA LYS A 88 -23.35 -2.76 4.48
C LYS A 88 -24.10 -1.69 3.72
N GLU A 89 -24.46 -0.59 4.40
CA GLU A 89 -25.24 0.48 3.77
C GLU A 89 -24.39 1.43 2.93
N PHE A 90 -23.09 1.46 3.15
CA PHE A 90 -22.19 2.39 2.52
C PHE A 90 -21.04 1.70 1.84
#